data_76c39d0809d0658edd05ec9c87366bf0
#
_entry.id   76c39d0809d0658edd05ec9c87366bf0
#
_cell.length_a   1.000
_cell.length_b   1.000
_cell.length_c   1.000
_cell.angle_alpha   90.00
_cell.angle_beta   90.00
_cell.angle_gamma   90.00
#
_symmetry.space_group_name_H-M   'P 1'
#
loop_
_entity.id
_entity.type
_entity.pdbx_description
1 polymer ?
#
loop_
_entity_poly.entity_id
_entity_poly.type
_entity_poly.pdbx_seq_one_letter_code
_entity_poly.pdbx_strand_id
1 'polypeptide(L)'
;MRGYNLSDKPEEISSYSMPHLMEDVKQLIEAFGEKECVLVAHDWGGAVAWAFAYTHPQYVKKLVMFDAPHPYTFIRELAENPAQREASSYMSFFQQPNSQDELLANNSEKLRKMLTEPGIKKGYSTKEEEAKYVEAWNQPNAMKSMLNYYRASSLYPFEERVHKPVALPHKVFQSPTLIVWGNADEAFENSNLDGIEEYVPNVTIHRLDGVGHAPQHEQPEKVNEFMRDFLNK
;
A
#
# COMPACT_ATOMS: atom_id res chain seq x y z
N MET A 1 5.10 1.07 10.75
CA MET A 1 3.69 1.54 10.80
C MET A 1 3.05 0.93 12.04
N ARG A 2 2.08 1.65 12.68
CA ARG A 2 1.33 1.07 13.82
C ARG A 2 0.69 -0.24 13.42
N GLY A 3 0.55 -1.16 14.36
CA GLY A 3 -0.05 -2.45 14.12
C GLY A 3 0.88 -3.53 13.58
N TYR A 4 2.02 -3.17 13.03
CA TYR A 4 2.95 -4.13 12.42
C TYR A 4 4.10 -4.48 13.34
N ASN A 5 4.48 -5.76 13.34
CA ASN A 5 5.66 -6.33 14.02
C ASN A 5 5.79 -5.83 15.47
N LEU A 6 6.82 -5.08 15.80
CA LEU A 6 7.12 -4.56 17.15
C LEU A 6 6.50 -3.18 17.42
N SER A 7 5.87 -2.53 16.43
CA SER A 7 5.19 -1.25 16.64
C SER A 7 3.97 -1.41 17.55
N ASP A 8 3.52 -0.30 18.15
CA ASP A 8 2.32 -0.26 18.97
C ASP A 8 1.08 -0.74 18.20
N LYS A 9 0.21 -1.43 18.90
CA LYS A 9 -1.00 -2.07 18.36
C LYS A 9 -2.24 -1.66 19.15
N PRO A 10 -2.76 -0.43 18.91
CA PRO A 10 -4.00 0.01 19.52
C PRO A 10 -5.13 -0.99 19.26
N GLU A 11 -5.98 -1.23 20.25
CA GLU A 11 -7.05 -2.22 20.13
C GLU A 11 -8.22 -1.74 19.28
N GLU A 12 -8.50 -0.43 19.33
CA GLU A 12 -9.63 0.18 18.66
C GLU A 12 -9.43 0.25 17.14
N ILE A 13 -10.41 -0.22 16.38
CA ILE A 13 -10.40 -0.15 14.90
C ILE A 13 -10.22 1.29 14.42
N SER A 14 -10.87 2.26 15.07
CA SER A 14 -10.79 3.68 14.71
C SER A 14 -9.37 4.23 14.75
N SER A 15 -8.48 3.66 15.56
CA SER A 15 -7.06 4.03 15.63
C SER A 15 -6.29 3.77 14.33
N TYR A 16 -6.85 2.99 13.41
CA TYR A 16 -6.29 2.66 12.09
C TYR A 16 -6.93 3.47 10.96
N SER A 17 -7.74 4.46 11.30
CA SER A 17 -8.31 5.38 10.30
C SER A 17 -7.23 6.28 9.68
N MET A 18 -7.44 6.71 8.45
CA MET A 18 -6.48 7.49 7.69
C MET A 18 -5.93 8.73 8.42
N PRO A 19 -6.73 9.53 9.17
CA PRO A 19 -6.21 10.66 9.93
C PRO A 19 -5.14 10.25 10.97
N HIS A 20 -5.31 9.13 11.66
CA HIS A 20 -4.34 8.65 12.64
C HIS A 20 -3.05 8.14 11.99
N LEU A 21 -3.18 7.46 10.83
CA LEU A 21 -2.03 6.97 10.08
C LEU A 21 -1.21 8.13 9.48
N MET A 22 -1.87 9.18 9.01
CA MET A 22 -1.20 10.39 8.53
C MET A 22 -0.50 11.15 9.66
N GLU A 23 -1.12 11.21 10.84
CA GLU A 23 -0.51 11.86 12.01
C GLU A 23 0.77 11.13 12.44
N ASP A 24 0.83 9.78 12.36
CA ASP A 24 2.06 9.04 12.60
C ASP A 24 3.19 9.47 11.67
N VAL A 25 2.91 9.63 10.37
CA VAL A 25 3.90 10.09 9.39
C VAL A 25 4.40 11.48 9.73
N LYS A 26 3.48 12.40 10.04
CA LYS A 26 3.82 13.77 10.42
C LYS A 26 4.69 13.81 11.66
N GLN A 27 4.27 13.15 12.73
CA GLN A 27 5.02 13.11 14.00
C GLN A 27 6.40 12.49 13.82
N LEU A 28 6.54 11.49 12.95
CA LEU A 28 7.83 10.89 12.65
C LEU A 28 8.77 11.92 11.99
N ILE A 29 8.31 12.66 10.98
CA ILE A 29 9.09 13.70 10.32
C ILE A 29 9.53 14.77 11.33
N GLU A 30 8.59 15.24 12.14
CA GLU A 30 8.84 16.27 13.16
C GLU A 30 9.80 15.76 14.26
N ALA A 31 9.71 14.49 14.66
CA ALA A 31 10.59 13.89 15.67
C ALA A 31 12.06 13.80 15.21
N PHE A 32 12.31 13.70 13.89
CA PHE A 32 13.64 13.81 13.32
C PHE A 32 14.12 15.26 13.13
N GLY A 33 13.30 16.25 13.50
CA GLY A 33 13.62 17.67 13.36
C GLY A 33 13.53 18.19 11.92
N GLU A 34 12.94 17.40 11.02
CA GLU A 34 12.83 17.74 9.60
C GLU A 34 11.57 18.54 9.30
N LYS A 35 11.64 19.37 8.27
CA LYS A 35 10.50 20.16 7.79
C LYS A 35 9.85 19.54 6.56
N GLU A 36 10.62 18.79 5.80
CA GLU A 36 10.20 18.08 4.60
C GLU A 36 11.02 16.80 4.42
N CYS A 37 10.48 15.84 3.69
CA CYS A 37 11.17 14.59 3.39
C CYS A 37 10.93 14.12 1.96
N VAL A 38 11.72 13.15 1.52
CA VAL A 38 11.35 12.25 0.44
C VAL A 38 10.52 11.13 1.04
N LEU A 39 9.26 11.04 0.66
CA LEU A 39 8.36 10.01 1.16
C LEU A 39 8.36 8.82 0.18
N VAL A 40 8.75 7.64 0.67
CA VAL A 40 8.80 6.40 -0.13
C VAL A 40 7.82 5.40 0.47
N ALA A 41 6.97 4.83 -0.36
CA ALA A 41 5.88 4.01 0.14
C ALA A 41 5.47 2.88 -0.83
N HIS A 42 4.86 1.85 -0.27
CA HIS A 42 4.36 0.66 -0.95
C HIS A 42 3.04 0.22 -0.32
N ASP A 43 2.11 -0.31 -1.09
CA ASP A 43 0.85 -0.92 -0.63
C ASP A 43 0.04 0.01 0.31
N TRP A 44 -0.35 -0.46 1.51
CA TRP A 44 -0.99 0.37 2.54
C TRP A 44 -0.17 1.60 2.93
N GLY A 45 1.16 1.47 2.97
CA GLY A 45 2.04 2.61 3.17
C GLY A 45 1.86 3.65 2.07
N GLY A 46 1.63 3.19 0.83
CA GLY A 46 1.31 4.04 -0.31
C GLY A 46 -0.06 4.73 -0.18
N ALA A 47 -1.09 4.02 0.26
CA ALA A 47 -2.39 4.64 0.52
C ALA A 47 -2.29 5.78 1.56
N VAL A 48 -1.51 5.56 2.63
CA VAL A 48 -1.23 6.59 3.64
C VAL A 48 -0.41 7.73 3.06
N ALA A 49 0.61 7.43 2.26
CA ALA A 49 1.49 8.44 1.65
C ALA A 49 0.73 9.33 0.66
N TRP A 50 -0.17 8.78 -0.16
CA TRP A 50 -1.06 9.58 -1.02
C TRP A 50 -1.94 10.51 -0.20
N ALA A 51 -2.63 10.00 0.83
CA ALA A 51 -3.48 10.80 1.70
C ALA A 51 -2.69 11.91 2.40
N PHE A 52 -1.50 11.58 2.90
CA PHE A 52 -0.59 12.53 3.55
C PHE A 52 -0.11 13.61 2.57
N ALA A 53 0.31 13.23 1.37
CA ALA A 53 0.79 14.17 0.35
C ALA A 53 -0.27 15.20 -0.05
N TYR A 54 -1.53 14.79 -0.13
CA TYR A 54 -2.65 15.70 -0.44
C TYR A 54 -3.07 16.61 0.72
N THR A 55 -2.87 16.17 1.96
CA THR A 55 -3.30 16.92 3.14
C THR A 55 -2.17 17.74 3.76
N HIS A 56 -0.94 17.30 3.58
CA HIS A 56 0.28 17.90 4.15
C HIS A 56 1.38 18.09 3.10
N PRO A 57 1.09 18.71 1.93
CA PRO A 57 2.05 18.79 0.82
C PRO A 57 3.35 19.50 1.20
N GLN A 58 3.33 20.38 2.20
CA GLN A 58 4.51 21.10 2.69
C GLN A 58 5.57 20.19 3.31
N TYR A 59 5.21 18.96 3.71
CA TYR A 59 6.16 17.98 4.26
C TYR A 59 6.76 17.07 3.18
N VAL A 60 6.24 17.10 1.94
CA VAL A 60 6.63 16.14 0.90
C VAL A 60 7.41 16.83 -0.21
N LYS A 61 8.73 16.74 -0.16
CA LYS A 61 9.63 17.25 -1.19
C LYS A 61 9.55 16.46 -2.49
N LYS A 62 9.58 15.13 -2.39
CA LYS A 62 9.39 14.16 -3.48
C LYS A 62 8.62 12.96 -2.97
N LEU A 63 7.84 12.33 -3.83
CA LEU A 63 7.08 11.13 -3.54
C LEU A 63 7.55 9.96 -4.41
N VAL A 64 7.78 8.80 -3.80
CA VAL A 64 8.12 7.56 -4.52
C VAL A 64 7.11 6.48 -4.13
N MET A 65 6.45 5.89 -5.11
CA MET A 65 5.39 4.92 -4.91
C MET A 65 5.72 3.60 -5.61
N PHE A 66 5.59 2.50 -4.88
CA PHE A 66 5.69 1.14 -5.41
C PHE A 66 4.32 0.48 -5.30
N ASP A 67 3.76 0.03 -6.42
CA ASP A 67 2.48 -0.69 -6.50
C ASP A 67 1.45 -0.22 -5.46
N ALA A 68 1.16 1.06 -5.51
CA ALA A 68 0.18 1.72 -4.68
C ALA A 68 -0.64 2.69 -5.54
N PRO A 69 -1.84 2.32 -5.95
CA PRO A 69 -2.65 3.10 -6.86
C PRO A 69 -3.03 4.44 -6.25
N HIS A 70 -3.19 5.41 -7.11
CA HIS A 70 -3.71 6.71 -6.72
C HIS A 70 -5.16 6.57 -6.24
N PRO A 71 -5.59 7.22 -5.13
CA PRO A 71 -6.90 6.97 -4.55
C PRO A 71 -8.06 7.23 -5.51
N TYR A 72 -7.96 8.24 -6.39
CA TYR A 72 -9.03 8.53 -7.36
C TYR A 72 -9.11 7.49 -8.47
N THR A 73 -7.97 7.06 -9.01
CA THR A 73 -7.96 6.03 -10.05
C THR A 73 -8.39 4.68 -9.47
N PHE A 74 -7.96 4.34 -8.25
CA PHE A 74 -8.38 3.10 -7.59
C PHE A 74 -9.89 3.05 -7.33
N ILE A 75 -10.49 4.15 -6.87
CA ILE A 75 -11.95 4.23 -6.69
C ILE A 75 -12.67 4.10 -8.02
N ARG A 76 -12.17 4.72 -9.10
CA ARG A 76 -12.69 4.55 -10.44
C ARG A 76 -12.63 3.08 -10.88
N GLU A 77 -11.47 2.44 -10.73
CA GLU A 77 -11.29 1.04 -11.11
C GLU A 77 -12.21 0.10 -10.30
N LEU A 78 -12.36 0.32 -9.01
CA LEU A 78 -13.32 -0.44 -8.21
C LEU A 78 -14.77 -0.26 -8.69
N ALA A 79 -15.13 0.94 -9.13
CA ALA A 79 -16.48 1.22 -9.63
C ALA A 79 -16.74 0.65 -11.04
N GLU A 80 -15.76 0.71 -11.94
CA GLU A 80 -15.96 0.50 -13.37
C GLU A 80 -15.32 -0.79 -13.89
N ASN A 81 -14.25 -1.29 -13.25
CA ASN A 81 -13.49 -2.44 -13.73
C ASN A 81 -13.80 -3.73 -12.93
N PRO A 82 -14.49 -4.71 -13.52
CA PRO A 82 -14.75 -6.00 -12.87
C PRO A 82 -13.49 -6.77 -12.49
N ALA A 83 -12.40 -6.68 -13.28
CA ALA A 83 -11.14 -7.35 -12.97
C ALA A 83 -10.50 -6.77 -11.71
N GLN A 84 -10.52 -5.44 -11.53
CA GLN A 84 -10.04 -4.83 -10.28
C GLN A 84 -10.88 -5.24 -9.08
N ARG A 85 -12.20 -5.37 -9.21
CA ARG A 85 -13.04 -5.87 -8.11
C ARG A 85 -12.69 -7.30 -7.71
N GLU A 86 -12.43 -8.16 -8.69
CA GLU A 86 -12.00 -9.54 -8.45
C GLU A 86 -10.63 -9.57 -7.76
N ALA A 87 -9.64 -8.85 -8.27
CA ALA A 87 -8.31 -8.71 -7.68
C ALA A 87 -8.36 -8.17 -6.24
N SER A 88 -9.33 -7.30 -5.93
CA SER A 88 -9.53 -6.72 -4.59
C SER A 88 -10.43 -7.55 -3.67
N SER A 89 -10.92 -8.72 -4.09
CA SER A 89 -11.89 -9.53 -3.32
C SER A 89 -11.36 -9.99 -1.95
N TYR A 90 -10.04 -10.18 -1.81
CA TYR A 90 -9.39 -10.52 -0.54
C TYR A 90 -9.67 -9.50 0.58
N MET A 91 -9.91 -8.26 0.24
CA MET A 91 -10.17 -7.20 1.20
C MET A 91 -11.51 -7.42 1.94
N SER A 92 -12.51 -7.99 1.26
CA SER A 92 -13.78 -8.39 1.90
C SER A 92 -13.58 -9.55 2.87
N PHE A 93 -12.70 -10.51 2.52
CA PHE A 93 -12.33 -11.58 3.44
C PHE A 93 -11.63 -11.02 4.70
N PHE A 94 -10.73 -10.05 4.56
CA PHE A 94 -10.00 -9.47 5.69
C PHE A 94 -10.90 -8.73 6.70
N GLN A 95 -12.10 -8.35 6.31
CA GLN A 95 -13.08 -7.74 7.21
C GLN A 95 -13.90 -8.75 8.01
N GLN A 96 -13.88 -10.03 7.64
CA GLN A 96 -14.65 -11.07 8.34
C GLN A 96 -14.13 -11.27 9.77
N PRO A 97 -15.03 -11.56 10.74
CA PRO A 97 -14.62 -11.73 12.13
C PRO A 97 -13.58 -12.84 12.36
N ASN A 98 -13.65 -13.92 11.58
CA ASN A 98 -12.79 -15.10 11.67
C ASN A 98 -11.51 -15.02 10.82
N SER A 99 -11.33 -13.96 10.03
CA SER A 99 -10.20 -13.85 9.11
C SER A 99 -8.84 -13.94 9.81
N GLN A 100 -8.72 -13.39 11.01
CA GLN A 100 -7.49 -13.50 11.81
C GLN A 100 -7.11 -14.96 12.09
N ASP A 101 -8.05 -15.76 12.55
CA ASP A 101 -7.79 -17.15 12.95
C ASP A 101 -7.45 -18.00 11.72
N GLU A 102 -8.15 -17.77 10.61
CA GLU A 102 -7.86 -18.45 9.34
C GLU A 102 -6.48 -18.10 8.80
N LEU A 103 -6.06 -16.83 8.88
CA LEU A 103 -4.76 -16.37 8.39
C LEU A 103 -3.59 -16.92 9.22
N LEU A 104 -3.79 -17.06 10.54
CA LEU A 104 -2.77 -17.59 11.46
C LEU A 104 -2.76 -19.11 11.56
N ALA A 105 -3.80 -19.79 11.06
CA ALA A 105 -3.88 -21.25 11.10
C ALA A 105 -2.68 -21.91 10.41
N ASN A 106 -2.30 -23.11 10.89
CA ASN A 106 -1.26 -23.95 10.31
C ASN A 106 0.06 -23.20 10.08
N ASN A 107 0.51 -22.45 11.10
CA ASN A 107 1.73 -21.63 11.00
C ASN A 107 1.66 -20.61 9.86
N SER A 108 0.54 -19.88 9.80
CA SER A 108 0.26 -18.85 8.80
C SER A 108 0.34 -19.33 7.34
N GLU A 109 -0.10 -20.57 7.10
CA GLU A 109 0.01 -21.22 5.78
C GLU A 109 -0.63 -20.38 4.66
N LYS A 110 -1.82 -19.82 4.93
CA LYS A 110 -2.54 -18.98 3.94
C LYS A 110 -1.74 -17.73 3.58
N LEU A 111 -1.17 -17.05 4.56
CA LEU A 111 -0.32 -15.87 4.35
C LEU A 111 0.98 -16.24 3.62
N ARG A 112 1.62 -17.34 3.99
CA ARG A 112 2.83 -17.79 3.30
C ARG A 112 2.58 -18.07 1.82
N LYS A 113 1.50 -18.79 1.51
CA LYS A 113 1.10 -19.07 0.12
C LYS A 113 0.81 -17.80 -0.67
N MET A 114 0.21 -16.80 -0.03
CA MET A 114 -0.18 -15.55 -0.67
C MET A 114 0.99 -14.57 -0.83
N LEU A 115 1.87 -14.45 0.17
CA LEU A 115 2.82 -13.34 0.25
C LEU A 115 4.29 -13.74 0.10
N THR A 116 4.72 -14.91 0.58
CA THR A 116 6.16 -15.24 0.64
C THR A 116 6.57 -16.40 -0.27
N GLU A 117 5.76 -17.44 -0.40
CA GLU A 117 6.08 -18.60 -1.25
C GLU A 117 6.24 -18.23 -2.74
N PRO A 118 5.47 -17.30 -3.34
CA PRO A 118 5.71 -16.86 -4.70
C PRO A 118 7.11 -16.27 -4.89
N GLY A 119 7.59 -15.47 -3.96
CA GLY A 119 8.92 -14.88 -3.97
C GLY A 119 10.03 -15.92 -3.87
N ILE A 120 9.83 -16.93 -3.01
CA ILE A 120 10.78 -18.04 -2.89
C ILE A 120 10.84 -18.86 -4.19
N LYS A 121 9.70 -19.15 -4.81
CA LYS A 121 9.63 -19.87 -6.09
C LYS A 121 10.28 -19.11 -7.23
N LYS A 122 10.14 -17.78 -7.26
CA LYS A 122 10.76 -16.89 -8.25
C LYS A 122 12.23 -16.57 -7.93
N GLY A 123 12.73 -16.92 -6.72
CA GLY A 123 14.14 -16.78 -6.31
C GLY A 123 14.54 -15.40 -5.81
N TYR A 124 13.61 -14.48 -5.54
CA TYR A 124 13.91 -13.17 -4.98
C TYR A 124 13.67 -13.08 -3.45
N SER A 125 13.22 -14.17 -2.83
CA SER A 125 13.06 -14.29 -1.37
C SER A 125 13.58 -15.63 -0.87
N THR A 126 13.81 -15.73 0.43
CA THR A 126 14.39 -16.92 1.10
C THR A 126 13.47 -17.49 2.17
N LYS A 127 13.73 -18.72 2.62
CA LYS A 127 13.03 -19.33 3.76
C LYS A 127 13.33 -18.60 5.08
N GLU A 128 14.50 -18.02 5.21
CA GLU A 128 14.90 -17.22 6.38
C GLU A 128 14.09 -15.91 6.44
N GLU A 129 13.83 -15.30 5.29
CA GLU A 129 12.95 -14.12 5.22
C GLU A 129 11.49 -14.50 5.51
N GLU A 130 10.99 -15.59 4.95
CA GLU A 130 9.66 -16.12 5.29
C GLU A 130 9.50 -16.31 6.79
N ALA A 131 10.50 -16.90 7.47
CA ALA A 131 10.45 -17.10 8.90
C ALA A 131 10.31 -15.78 9.69
N LYS A 132 10.97 -14.70 9.24
CA LYS A 132 10.82 -13.35 9.84
C LYS A 132 9.43 -12.78 9.62
N TYR A 133 8.83 -12.99 8.46
CA TYR A 133 7.43 -12.60 8.22
C TYR A 133 6.47 -13.36 9.15
N VAL A 134 6.64 -14.68 9.26
CA VAL A 134 5.81 -15.50 10.15
C VAL A 134 5.96 -15.05 11.62
N GLU A 135 7.17 -14.75 12.07
CA GLU A 135 7.41 -14.19 13.41
C GLU A 135 6.67 -12.85 13.59
N ALA A 136 6.76 -11.95 12.61
CA ALA A 136 6.11 -10.65 12.65
C ALA A 136 4.56 -10.76 12.67
N TRP A 137 3.99 -11.66 11.89
CA TRP A 137 2.53 -11.89 11.87
C TRP A 137 2.01 -12.48 13.18
N ASN A 138 2.83 -13.29 13.86
CA ASN A 138 2.49 -13.94 15.13
C ASN A 138 2.83 -13.11 16.37
N GLN A 139 3.32 -11.88 16.23
CA GLN A 139 3.45 -10.98 17.38
C GLN A 139 2.08 -10.75 18.04
N PRO A 140 2.00 -10.58 19.36
CA PRO A 140 0.74 -10.35 20.05
C PRO A 140 -0.08 -9.24 19.38
N ASN A 141 -1.32 -9.52 19.03
CA ASN A 141 -2.26 -8.62 18.35
C ASN A 141 -1.85 -8.13 16.95
N ALA A 142 -0.73 -8.57 16.37
CA ALA A 142 -0.27 -8.07 15.08
C ALA A 142 -1.28 -8.35 13.95
N MET A 143 -1.77 -9.57 13.81
CA MET A 143 -2.73 -9.91 12.76
C MET A 143 -4.03 -9.12 12.90
N LYS A 144 -4.60 -9.02 14.11
CA LYS A 144 -5.77 -8.19 14.38
C LYS A 144 -5.53 -6.74 13.92
N SER A 145 -4.39 -6.19 14.27
CA SER A 145 -4.01 -4.82 13.98
C SER A 145 -3.80 -4.56 12.49
N MET A 146 -3.15 -5.47 11.78
CA MET A 146 -2.99 -5.39 10.32
C MET A 146 -4.34 -5.44 9.60
N LEU A 147 -5.27 -6.29 10.04
CA LEU A 147 -6.62 -6.35 9.50
C LEU A 147 -7.45 -5.10 9.78
N ASN A 148 -7.13 -4.36 10.86
CA ASN A 148 -7.83 -3.13 11.19
C ASN A 148 -7.62 -2.00 10.17
N TYR A 149 -6.57 -2.03 9.34
CA TYR A 149 -6.42 -1.12 8.20
C TYR A 149 -7.59 -1.28 7.22
N TYR A 150 -7.98 -2.51 6.93
CA TYR A 150 -9.12 -2.81 6.06
C TYR A 150 -10.45 -2.53 6.76
N ARG A 151 -10.59 -2.84 8.05
CA ARG A 151 -11.82 -2.62 8.83
C ARG A 151 -12.10 -1.14 9.11
N ALA A 152 -11.06 -0.32 9.25
CA ALA A 152 -11.18 1.13 9.43
C ALA A 152 -11.36 1.88 8.09
N SER A 153 -11.06 1.22 6.96
CA SER A 153 -11.18 1.83 5.65
C SER A 153 -12.63 2.08 5.28
N SER A 154 -12.89 3.27 4.76
CA SER A 154 -14.20 3.64 4.23
C SER A 154 -14.46 3.09 2.83
N LEU A 155 -13.51 2.41 2.22
CA LEU A 155 -13.65 1.84 0.87
C LEU A 155 -14.51 0.57 0.83
N TYR A 156 -14.89 0.00 1.98
CA TYR A 156 -15.62 -1.26 2.08
C TYR A 156 -16.88 -1.15 2.94
N PRO A 157 -17.89 -1.99 2.72
CA PRO A 157 -18.00 -3.07 1.74
C PRO A 157 -18.20 -2.55 0.30
N PHE A 158 -17.61 -3.23 -0.69
CA PHE A 158 -17.70 -2.86 -2.10
C PHE A 158 -19.12 -2.79 -2.63
N GLU A 159 -19.96 -3.76 -2.27
CA GLU A 159 -21.30 -3.98 -2.83
C GLU A 159 -22.23 -2.78 -2.62
N GLU A 160 -22.09 -2.05 -1.52
CA GLU A 160 -22.92 -0.86 -1.25
C GLU A 160 -22.35 0.42 -1.86
N ARG A 161 -21.06 0.44 -2.21
CA ARG A 161 -20.34 1.66 -2.62
C ARG A 161 -20.05 1.75 -4.11
N VAL A 162 -19.97 0.61 -4.79
CA VAL A 162 -19.79 0.55 -6.26
C VAL A 162 -20.85 1.37 -7.02
N HIS A 163 -22.02 1.60 -6.41
CA HIS A 163 -23.10 2.38 -6.99
C HIS A 163 -23.18 3.85 -6.52
N LYS A 164 -22.26 4.27 -5.65
CA LYS A 164 -22.18 5.66 -5.21
C LYS A 164 -20.74 6.14 -5.40
N PRO A 165 -20.42 6.74 -6.55
CA PRO A 165 -19.11 7.35 -6.73
C PRO A 165 -18.88 8.34 -5.57
N VAL A 166 -17.86 8.08 -4.78
CA VAL A 166 -17.41 9.05 -3.79
C VAL A 166 -16.84 10.20 -4.59
N ALA A 167 -17.57 11.32 -4.65
CA ALA A 167 -17.07 12.55 -5.25
C ALA A 167 -15.92 13.04 -4.36
N LEU A 168 -14.71 12.55 -4.62
CA LEU A 168 -13.51 13.10 -4.02
C LEU A 168 -13.26 14.46 -4.67
N PRO A 169 -12.94 15.51 -3.91
CA PRO A 169 -12.61 16.79 -4.49
C PRO A 169 -11.39 16.63 -5.40
N HIS A 170 -11.51 17.04 -6.67
CA HIS A 170 -10.38 17.01 -7.60
C HIS A 170 -9.25 17.88 -7.05
N LYS A 171 -8.22 17.24 -6.55
CA LYS A 171 -7.00 17.89 -6.05
C LYS A 171 -5.82 17.44 -6.90
N VAL A 172 -4.89 18.36 -7.14
CA VAL A 172 -3.66 18.10 -7.90
C VAL A 172 -2.48 18.15 -6.95
N PHE A 173 -1.65 17.12 -6.97
CA PHE A 173 -0.41 17.06 -6.22
C PHE A 173 0.76 17.50 -7.11
N GLN A 174 1.48 18.53 -6.70
CA GLN A 174 2.47 19.21 -7.53
C GLN A 174 3.91 18.74 -7.33
N SER A 175 4.22 18.09 -6.21
CA SER A 175 5.61 17.65 -5.96
C SER A 175 6.03 16.54 -6.93
N PRO A 176 7.30 16.51 -7.34
CA PRO A 176 7.81 15.45 -8.19
C PRO A 176 7.49 14.07 -7.63
N THR A 177 6.95 13.20 -8.47
CA THR A 177 6.49 11.88 -8.07
C THR A 177 7.08 10.81 -8.99
N LEU A 178 7.65 9.77 -8.41
CA LEU A 178 8.06 8.55 -9.10
C LEU A 178 7.09 7.43 -8.76
N ILE A 179 6.58 6.74 -9.77
CA ILE A 179 5.84 5.49 -9.61
C ILE A 179 6.64 4.38 -10.28
N VAL A 180 6.94 3.32 -9.53
CA VAL A 180 7.46 2.06 -10.08
C VAL A 180 6.38 1.01 -9.92
N TRP A 181 5.96 0.42 -11.04
CA TRP A 181 4.78 -0.43 -11.13
C TRP A 181 5.10 -1.79 -11.74
N GLY A 182 4.70 -2.86 -11.07
CA GLY A 182 4.77 -4.22 -11.58
C GLY A 182 3.58 -4.55 -12.48
N ASN A 183 3.82 -4.78 -13.77
CA ASN A 183 2.74 -5.07 -14.72
C ASN A 183 2.04 -6.43 -14.49
N ALA A 184 2.61 -7.30 -13.65
CA ALA A 184 2.04 -8.58 -13.25
C ALA A 184 1.55 -8.58 -11.79
N ASP A 185 1.20 -7.41 -11.25
CA ASP A 185 0.58 -7.27 -9.94
C ASP A 185 -0.78 -7.98 -9.93
N GLU A 186 -1.01 -8.86 -8.95
CA GLU A 186 -2.26 -9.61 -8.81
C GLU A 186 -3.31 -8.83 -7.96
N ALA A 187 -2.91 -7.75 -7.29
CA ALA A 187 -3.79 -6.93 -6.45
C ALA A 187 -4.32 -5.69 -7.19
N PHE A 188 -3.54 -5.16 -8.14
CA PHE A 188 -3.88 -3.93 -8.83
C PHE A 188 -3.75 -4.05 -10.35
N GLU A 189 -4.85 -3.76 -11.04
CA GLU A 189 -4.88 -3.69 -12.50
C GLU A 189 -4.04 -2.51 -13.02
N ASN A 190 -3.41 -2.71 -14.17
CA ASN A 190 -2.55 -1.70 -14.81
C ASN A 190 -3.30 -0.41 -15.18
N SER A 191 -4.61 -0.48 -15.38
CA SER A 191 -5.49 0.68 -15.64
C SER A 191 -5.59 1.65 -14.47
N ASN A 192 -5.13 1.27 -13.28
CA ASN A 192 -4.97 2.22 -12.17
C ASN A 192 -4.00 3.37 -12.48
N LEU A 193 -3.13 3.22 -13.46
CA LEU A 193 -2.23 4.28 -13.90
C LEU A 193 -2.83 5.18 -14.98
N ASP A 194 -3.96 4.81 -15.59
CA ASP A 194 -4.56 5.56 -16.68
C ASP A 194 -5.14 6.88 -16.17
N GLY A 195 -4.70 8.00 -16.76
CA GLY A 195 -5.14 9.35 -16.40
C GLY A 195 -4.55 9.90 -15.10
N ILE A 196 -3.53 9.26 -14.54
CA ILE A 196 -2.92 9.72 -13.28
C ILE A 196 -2.30 11.11 -13.40
N GLU A 197 -1.87 11.50 -14.60
CA GLU A 197 -1.28 12.81 -14.89
C GLU A 197 -2.25 13.97 -14.61
N GLU A 198 -3.56 13.71 -14.63
CA GLU A 198 -4.59 14.69 -14.27
C GLU A 198 -4.51 15.09 -12.80
N TYR A 199 -4.05 14.17 -11.94
CA TYR A 199 -3.91 14.36 -10.50
C TYR A 199 -2.47 14.65 -10.07
N VAL A 200 -1.50 14.17 -10.84
CA VAL A 200 -0.07 14.26 -10.53
C VAL A 200 0.70 14.65 -11.81
N PRO A 201 0.66 15.93 -12.24
CA PRO A 201 1.24 16.35 -13.49
C PRO A 201 2.77 16.17 -13.57
N ASN A 202 3.46 16.11 -12.43
CA ASN A 202 4.91 15.92 -12.36
C ASN A 202 5.27 14.46 -12.04
N VAL A 203 4.53 13.49 -12.61
CA VAL A 203 4.78 12.07 -12.42
C VAL A 203 5.77 11.51 -13.44
N THR A 204 6.66 10.66 -12.96
CA THR A 204 7.49 9.75 -13.78
C THR A 204 7.05 8.32 -13.46
N ILE A 205 6.72 7.52 -14.47
CA ILE A 205 6.24 6.15 -14.30
C ILE A 205 7.23 5.19 -14.94
N HIS A 206 7.70 4.20 -14.17
CA HIS A 206 8.43 3.05 -14.67
C HIS A 206 7.61 1.79 -14.47
N ARG A 207 7.25 1.12 -15.57
CA ARG A 207 6.55 -0.16 -15.58
C ARG A 207 7.55 -1.30 -15.74
N LEU A 208 7.40 -2.35 -14.95
CA LEU A 208 8.27 -3.51 -14.95
C LEU A 208 7.49 -4.76 -15.38
N ASP A 209 7.82 -5.27 -16.58
CA ASP A 209 7.14 -6.44 -17.14
C ASP A 209 7.49 -7.71 -16.37
N GLY A 210 6.47 -8.53 -16.08
CA GLY A 210 6.59 -9.77 -15.34
C GLY A 210 6.86 -9.63 -13.84
N VAL A 211 6.91 -8.40 -13.33
CA VAL A 211 7.07 -8.08 -11.92
C VAL A 211 5.70 -7.98 -11.26
N GLY A 212 5.56 -8.57 -10.08
CA GLY A 212 4.35 -8.56 -9.27
C GLY A 212 4.30 -7.37 -8.30
N HIS A 213 3.55 -7.57 -7.21
CA HIS A 213 3.20 -6.53 -6.23
C HIS A 213 4.35 -5.94 -5.41
N ALA A 214 5.56 -6.46 -5.51
CA ALA A 214 6.69 -5.99 -4.70
C ALA A 214 7.93 -5.69 -5.56
N PRO A 215 7.89 -4.71 -6.47
CA PRO A 215 8.97 -4.42 -7.42
C PRO A 215 10.31 -4.16 -6.73
N GLN A 216 10.30 -3.55 -5.54
CA GLN A 216 11.49 -3.30 -4.73
C GLN A 216 12.16 -4.57 -4.20
N HIS A 217 11.42 -5.68 -4.12
CA HIS A 217 11.95 -7.00 -3.76
C HIS A 217 12.27 -7.85 -5.00
N GLU A 218 11.45 -7.75 -6.04
CA GLU A 218 11.59 -8.58 -7.25
C GLU A 218 12.72 -8.10 -8.16
N GLN A 219 12.94 -6.78 -8.27
CA GLN A 219 13.99 -6.17 -9.10
C GLN A 219 14.71 -5.00 -8.39
N PRO A 220 15.39 -5.26 -7.26
CA PRO A 220 15.95 -4.21 -6.41
C PRO A 220 17.00 -3.35 -7.14
N GLU A 221 17.80 -3.92 -8.05
CA GLU A 221 18.81 -3.18 -8.80
C GLU A 221 18.18 -2.11 -9.69
N LYS A 222 17.16 -2.47 -10.46
CA LYS A 222 16.43 -1.53 -11.34
C LYS A 222 15.67 -0.47 -10.54
N VAL A 223 14.98 -0.89 -9.48
CA VAL A 223 14.25 0.04 -8.62
C VAL A 223 15.20 1.05 -8.00
N ASN A 224 16.36 0.61 -7.50
CA ASN A 224 17.38 1.49 -6.95
C ASN A 224 17.99 2.42 -8.01
N GLU A 225 18.13 1.99 -9.27
CA GLU A 225 18.54 2.85 -10.38
C GLU A 225 17.52 3.95 -10.62
N PHE A 226 16.26 3.62 -10.80
CA PHE A 226 15.16 4.60 -10.99
C PHE A 226 15.08 5.59 -9.84
N MET A 227 15.21 5.10 -8.60
CA MET A 227 15.22 5.97 -7.43
C MET A 227 16.41 6.94 -7.44
N ARG A 228 17.63 6.46 -7.69
CA ARG A 228 18.82 7.34 -7.76
C ARG A 228 18.68 8.42 -8.83
N ASP A 229 18.20 8.03 -10.01
CA ASP A 229 18.00 8.97 -11.11
C ASP A 229 16.94 10.03 -10.78
N PHE A 230 15.87 9.61 -10.11
CA PHE A 230 14.81 10.52 -9.70
C PHE A 230 15.23 11.45 -8.56
N LEU A 231 15.97 10.94 -7.59
CA LEU A 231 16.38 11.72 -6.43
C LEU A 231 17.45 12.77 -6.75
N ASN A 232 18.29 12.53 -7.77
CA ASN A 232 19.37 13.42 -8.19
C ASN A 232 18.91 14.55 -9.14
N LYS A 233 17.68 14.51 -9.64
CA LYS A 233 17.06 15.61 -10.40
C LYS A 233 16.45 16.64 -9.46
#